data_4b5303f5016fd683aa4bdae737536f54
#
_entry.id   4b5303f5016fd683aa4bdae737536f54
#
_cell.length_a   1.000
_cell.length_b   1.000
_cell.length_c   1.000
_cell.angle_alpha   90.00
_cell.angle_beta   90.00
_cell.angle_gamma   90.00
#
_symmetry.space_group_name_H-M   'P 1'
#
loop_
_entity.id
_entity.type
_entity.pdbx_description
1 polymer ?
#
loop_
_entity_poly.entity_id
_entity_poly.type
_entity_poly.pdbx_seq_one_letter_code
_entity_poly.pdbx_strand_id
1 'polypeptide(L)'
;MLCPSTFRDIVLRSEYSDMAMKVEAARLMVYTAAARARRGEPTLSFISSAAKCFASDVAMEVTTNAVQLVGGAGYSVDFPVERMMRDAKIAQIYEGTNQIQRVVMARALLA
;
A
#
# COMPACT_ATOMS: atom_id res chain seq x y z
N MET A 1 -34.38 -8.59 -11.14
CA MET A 1 -33.72 -7.42 -11.75
C MET A 1 -33.18 -6.56 -10.60
N LEU A 2 -31.87 -6.55 -10.38
CA LEU A 2 -31.24 -5.72 -9.36
C LEU A 2 -31.33 -4.24 -9.78
N CYS A 3 -31.77 -3.38 -8.86
CA CYS A 3 -31.85 -1.93 -9.10
C CYS A 3 -30.43 -1.41 -9.46
N PRO A 4 -30.29 -0.48 -10.44
CA PRO A 4 -28.99 0.08 -10.81
C PRO A 4 -28.21 0.69 -9.64
N SER A 5 -28.89 1.24 -8.63
CA SER A 5 -28.30 1.73 -7.39
C SER A 5 -27.64 0.60 -6.58
N THR A 6 -28.25 -0.59 -6.55
CA THR A 6 -27.74 -1.75 -5.81
C THR A 6 -26.46 -2.31 -6.43
N PHE A 7 -26.35 -2.34 -7.77
CA PHE A 7 -25.13 -2.77 -8.45
C PHE A 7 -23.95 -1.82 -8.19
N ARG A 8 -24.19 -0.53 -8.30
CA ARG A 8 -23.21 0.52 -7.98
C ARG A 8 -22.72 0.42 -6.54
N ASP A 9 -23.65 0.24 -5.60
CA ASP A 9 -23.32 0.10 -4.18
C ASP A 9 -22.49 -1.15 -3.90
N ILE A 10 -22.76 -2.26 -4.56
CA ILE A 10 -21.97 -3.50 -4.44
C ILE A 10 -20.55 -3.28 -4.93
N VAL A 11 -20.38 -2.67 -6.10
CA VAL A 11 -19.05 -2.40 -6.69
C VAL A 11 -18.23 -1.48 -5.77
N LEU A 12 -18.80 -0.36 -5.32
CA LEU A 12 -18.11 0.56 -4.43
C LEU A 12 -17.71 -0.11 -3.10
N ARG A 13 -18.61 -0.89 -2.50
CA ARG A 13 -18.32 -1.62 -1.24
C ARG A 13 -17.22 -2.65 -1.42
N SER A 14 -17.18 -3.35 -2.56
CA SER A 14 -16.12 -4.29 -2.89
C SER A 14 -14.76 -3.59 -2.98
N GLU A 15 -14.65 -2.48 -3.71
CA GLU A 15 -13.41 -1.71 -3.82
C GLU A 15 -12.93 -1.18 -2.47
N TYR A 16 -13.82 -0.65 -1.63
CA TYR A 16 -13.47 -0.22 -0.28
C TYR A 16 -12.97 -1.37 0.60
N SER A 17 -13.59 -2.55 0.48
CA SER A 17 -13.18 -3.73 1.23
C SER A 17 -11.80 -4.20 0.83
N ASP A 18 -11.50 -4.23 -0.47
CA ASP A 18 -10.19 -4.61 -1.00
C ASP A 18 -9.10 -3.63 -0.55
N MET A 19 -9.38 -2.33 -0.60
CA MET A 19 -8.47 -1.30 -0.09
C MET A 19 -8.20 -1.48 1.41
N ALA A 20 -9.24 -1.74 2.21
CA ALA A 20 -9.12 -1.95 3.65
C ALA A 20 -8.29 -3.20 3.97
N MET A 21 -8.53 -4.32 3.28
CA MET A 21 -7.76 -5.55 3.45
C MET A 21 -6.27 -5.34 3.13
N LYS A 22 -5.95 -4.65 2.04
CA LYS A 22 -4.57 -4.36 1.65
C LYS A 22 -3.86 -3.47 2.67
N VAL A 23 -4.53 -2.44 3.17
CA VAL A 23 -4.00 -1.56 4.22
C VAL A 23 -3.71 -2.34 5.50
N GLU A 24 -4.62 -3.23 5.91
CA GLU A 24 -4.41 -4.04 7.10
C GLU A 24 -3.27 -5.04 6.93
N ALA A 25 -3.17 -5.70 5.78
CA ALA A 25 -2.05 -6.58 5.46
C ALA A 25 -0.70 -5.83 5.50
N ALA A 26 -0.65 -4.63 4.93
CA ALA A 26 0.53 -3.77 4.97
C ALA A 26 0.91 -3.38 6.39
N ARG A 27 -0.06 -2.99 7.21
CA ARG A 27 0.12 -2.65 8.63
C ARG A 27 0.71 -3.81 9.42
N LEU A 28 0.14 -5.00 9.29
CA LEU A 28 0.61 -6.21 9.96
C LEU A 28 2.05 -6.56 9.56
N MET A 29 2.39 -6.42 8.28
CA MET A 29 3.74 -6.67 7.79
C MET A 29 4.75 -5.68 8.39
N VAL A 30 4.42 -4.39 8.44
CA VAL A 30 5.29 -3.36 9.06
C VAL A 30 5.48 -3.62 10.54
N TYR A 31 4.42 -3.92 11.29
CA TYR A 31 4.53 -4.21 12.72
C TYR A 31 5.28 -5.50 13.00
N THR A 32 5.13 -6.52 12.14
CA THR A 32 5.91 -7.75 12.21
C THR A 32 7.39 -7.47 12.00
N ALA A 33 7.76 -6.68 10.99
CA ALA A 33 9.15 -6.29 10.75
C ALA A 33 9.73 -5.52 11.94
N ALA A 34 8.99 -4.57 12.51
CA ALA A 34 9.41 -3.82 13.69
C ALA A 34 9.61 -4.72 14.93
N ALA A 35 8.70 -5.69 15.15
CA ALA A 35 8.81 -6.63 16.24
C ALA A 35 10.03 -7.55 16.10
N ARG A 36 10.32 -8.04 14.88
CA ARG A 36 11.51 -8.85 14.59
C ARG A 36 12.80 -8.05 14.75
N ALA A 37 12.79 -6.77 14.34
CA ALA A 37 13.93 -5.87 14.53
C ALA A 37 14.28 -5.73 16.02
N ARG A 38 13.28 -5.54 16.88
CA ARG A 38 13.48 -5.43 18.33
C ARG A 38 14.03 -6.70 18.96
N ARG A 39 13.77 -7.88 18.39
CA ARG A 39 14.31 -9.18 18.84
C ARG A 39 15.68 -9.51 18.24
N GLY A 40 16.18 -8.71 17.29
CA GLY A 40 17.46 -8.96 16.62
C GLY A 40 17.47 -10.22 15.76
N GLU A 41 16.35 -10.55 15.10
CA GLU A 41 16.24 -11.77 14.30
C GLU A 41 17.13 -11.72 13.04
N PRO A 42 17.79 -12.83 12.65
CA PRO A 42 18.73 -12.84 11.51
C PRO A 42 18.05 -12.62 10.14
N THR A 43 16.74 -12.87 10.03
CA THR A 43 15.96 -12.69 8.81
C THR A 43 15.43 -11.26 8.60
N LEU A 44 15.93 -10.31 9.39
CA LEU A 44 15.44 -8.94 9.40
C LEU A 44 15.56 -8.25 8.03
N SER A 45 16.66 -8.51 7.30
CA SER A 45 16.90 -7.89 5.98
C SER A 45 15.79 -8.20 4.99
N PHE A 46 15.31 -9.43 4.93
CA PHE A 46 14.20 -9.82 4.06
C PHE A 46 12.89 -9.16 4.49
N ILE A 47 12.50 -9.30 5.76
CA ILE A 47 11.19 -8.86 6.22
C ILE A 47 11.04 -7.34 6.21
N SER A 48 12.11 -6.58 6.52
CA SER A 48 12.06 -5.12 6.47
C SER A 48 11.98 -4.59 5.03
N SER A 49 12.71 -5.19 4.10
CA SER A 49 12.61 -4.87 2.67
C SER A 49 11.23 -5.22 2.10
N ALA A 50 10.70 -6.38 2.48
CA ALA A 50 9.35 -6.80 2.09
C ALA A 50 8.27 -5.85 2.64
N ALA A 51 8.37 -5.49 3.91
CA ALA A 51 7.42 -4.57 4.54
C ALA A 51 7.42 -3.19 3.87
N LYS A 52 8.61 -2.62 3.63
CA LYS A 52 8.76 -1.32 2.95
C LYS A 52 8.19 -1.38 1.53
N CYS A 53 8.56 -2.39 0.77
CA CYS A 53 8.13 -2.55 -0.62
C CYS A 53 6.61 -2.73 -0.70
N PHE A 54 6.05 -3.66 0.06
CA PHE A 54 4.63 -3.97 0.05
C PHE A 54 3.78 -2.79 0.56
N ALA A 55 4.15 -2.20 1.69
CA ALA A 55 3.37 -1.10 2.27
C ALA A 55 3.34 0.14 1.35
N SER A 56 4.46 0.48 0.71
CA SER A 56 4.51 1.62 -0.21
C SER A 56 3.78 1.35 -1.54
N ASP A 57 3.80 0.11 -2.05
CA ASP A 57 3.02 -0.27 -3.22
C ASP A 57 1.52 -0.22 -2.91
N VAL A 58 1.10 -0.73 -1.75
CA VAL A 58 -0.29 -0.65 -1.27
C VAL A 58 -0.73 0.81 -1.06
N ALA A 59 0.12 1.64 -0.44
CA ALA A 59 -0.20 3.06 -0.24
C ALA A 59 -0.46 3.76 -1.58
N MET A 60 0.38 3.51 -2.59
CA MET A 60 0.20 4.08 -3.92
C MET A 60 -1.07 3.58 -4.60
N GLU A 61 -1.36 2.29 -4.53
CA GLU A 61 -2.56 1.70 -5.11
C GLU A 61 -3.83 2.26 -4.45
N VAL A 62 -3.89 2.23 -3.13
CA VAL A 62 -5.07 2.68 -2.37
C VAL A 62 -5.34 4.17 -2.57
N THR A 63 -4.32 5.01 -2.57
CA THR A 63 -4.50 6.45 -2.78
C THR A 63 -4.89 6.78 -4.22
N THR A 64 -4.37 6.05 -5.21
CA THR A 64 -4.79 6.16 -6.61
C THR A 64 -6.26 5.77 -6.78
N ASN A 65 -6.68 4.65 -6.18
CA ASN A 65 -8.07 4.21 -6.20
C ASN A 65 -9.00 5.19 -5.46
N ALA A 66 -8.52 5.81 -4.38
CA ALA A 66 -9.28 6.85 -3.68
C ALA A 66 -9.55 8.07 -4.59
N VAL A 67 -8.57 8.53 -5.36
CA VAL A 67 -8.78 9.58 -6.37
C VAL A 67 -9.81 9.14 -7.40
N GLN A 68 -9.71 7.90 -7.89
CA GLN A 68 -10.66 7.35 -8.86
C GLN A 68 -12.09 7.30 -8.31
N LEU A 69 -12.28 6.87 -7.06
CA LEU A 69 -13.59 6.78 -6.41
C LEU A 69 -14.24 8.14 -6.19
N VAL A 70 -13.44 9.15 -5.83
CA VAL A 70 -13.92 10.54 -5.67
C VAL A 70 -14.19 11.19 -7.05
N GLY A 71 -13.56 10.69 -8.10
CA GLY A 71 -13.71 11.21 -9.46
C GLY A 71 -13.00 12.54 -9.67
N GLY A 72 -13.52 13.40 -10.57
CA GLY A 72 -12.90 14.66 -10.92
C GLY A 72 -12.61 15.60 -9.73
N ALA A 73 -13.46 15.57 -8.73
CA ALA A 73 -13.23 16.31 -7.48
C ALA A 73 -11.98 15.83 -6.73
N GLY A 74 -11.72 14.52 -6.73
CA GLY A 74 -10.53 13.94 -6.09
C GLY A 74 -9.21 14.30 -6.77
N TYR A 75 -9.27 14.77 -8.01
CA TYR A 75 -8.12 15.29 -8.76
C TYR A 75 -7.85 16.79 -8.50
N SER A 76 -8.78 17.46 -7.83
CA SER A 76 -8.65 18.88 -7.44
C SER A 76 -7.94 19.03 -6.10
N VAL A 77 -7.21 20.13 -5.93
CA VAL A 77 -6.55 20.50 -4.67
C VAL A 77 -7.52 20.83 -3.53
N ASP A 78 -8.81 20.97 -3.83
CA ASP A 78 -9.85 21.21 -2.83
C ASP A 78 -10.10 19.97 -1.94
N PHE A 79 -9.66 18.80 -2.39
CA PHE A 79 -9.79 17.52 -1.66
C PHE A 79 -8.41 16.93 -1.37
N PRO A 80 -8.18 16.35 -0.16
CA PRO A 80 -6.85 15.91 0.25
C PRO A 80 -6.34 14.65 -0.45
N VAL A 81 -7.18 13.91 -1.17
CA VAL A 81 -6.82 12.60 -1.75
C VAL A 81 -5.75 12.71 -2.85
N GLU A 82 -5.73 13.78 -3.64
CA GLU A 82 -4.69 14.02 -4.63
C GLU A 82 -3.30 14.20 -3.98
N ARG A 83 -3.26 14.92 -2.86
CA ARG A 83 -2.04 15.09 -2.08
C ARG A 83 -1.57 13.77 -1.47
N MET A 84 -2.49 12.98 -0.92
CA MET A 84 -2.17 11.66 -0.36
C MET A 84 -1.57 10.74 -1.43
N MET A 85 -2.07 10.79 -2.67
CA MET A 85 -1.50 10.03 -3.80
C MET A 85 -0.07 10.50 -4.13
N ARG A 86 0.18 11.81 -4.17
CA ARG A 86 1.53 12.36 -4.39
C ARG A 86 2.48 11.97 -3.24
N ASP A 87 2.02 12.06 -2.00
CA ASP A 87 2.81 11.69 -0.82
C ASP A 87 3.10 10.19 -0.78
N ALA A 88 2.16 9.34 -1.20
CA ALA A 88 2.38 7.90 -1.30
C ALA A 88 3.48 7.55 -2.30
N LYS A 89 3.61 8.30 -3.38
CA LYS A 89 4.62 8.05 -4.43
C LYS A 89 6.05 8.13 -3.92
N ILE A 90 6.36 9.07 -3.05
CA ILE A 90 7.72 9.21 -2.52
C ILE A 90 8.13 7.98 -1.68
N ALA A 91 7.17 7.32 -1.04
CA ALA A 91 7.45 6.11 -0.26
C ALA A 91 7.98 4.94 -1.11
N GLN A 92 7.70 4.91 -2.41
CA GLN A 92 8.27 3.91 -3.33
C GLN A 92 9.71 4.26 -3.77
N ILE A 93 10.17 5.48 -3.51
CA ILE A 93 11.42 6.03 -4.07
C ILE A 93 12.50 6.15 -2.99
N TYR A 94 12.18 6.80 -1.86
CA TYR A 94 13.16 7.10 -0.83
C TYR A 94 13.54 5.87 -0.01
N GLU A 95 14.63 5.98 0.77
CA GLU A 95 15.17 4.90 1.63
C GLU A 95 15.43 3.59 0.86
N GLY A 96 15.88 3.74 -0.38
CA GLY A 96 16.01 2.66 -1.34
C GLY A 96 14.71 2.39 -2.12
N THR A 97 14.79 2.54 -3.43
CA THR A 97 13.62 2.32 -4.30
C THR A 97 13.05 0.91 -4.12
N ASN A 98 11.78 0.72 -4.46
CA ASN A 98 11.16 -0.61 -4.37
C ASN A 98 11.84 -1.66 -5.27
N GLN A 99 12.52 -1.23 -6.35
CA GLN A 99 13.39 -2.10 -7.15
C GLN A 99 14.60 -2.58 -6.34
N ILE A 100 15.26 -1.68 -5.61
CA ILE A 100 16.39 -2.04 -4.73
C ILE A 100 15.92 -2.94 -3.58
N GLN A 101 14.77 -2.68 -2.99
CA GLN A 101 14.21 -3.55 -1.96
C GLN A 101 14.00 -4.99 -2.47
N ARG A 102 13.55 -5.15 -3.73
CA ARG A 102 13.42 -6.47 -4.36
C ARG A 102 14.77 -7.16 -4.57
N VAL A 103 15.83 -6.41 -4.89
CA VAL A 103 17.19 -6.95 -4.99
C VAL A 103 17.67 -7.43 -3.61
N VAL A 104 17.43 -6.66 -2.55
CA VAL A 104 17.79 -7.06 -1.18
C VAL A 104 17.04 -8.32 -0.76
N MET A 105 15.74 -8.41 -1.03
CA MET A 105 14.96 -9.63 -0.76
C MET A 105 15.49 -10.84 -1.50
N ALA A 106 15.78 -10.70 -2.80
CA ALA A 106 16.31 -11.80 -3.61
C ALA A 106 17.66 -12.31 -3.07
N ARG A 107 18.56 -11.41 -2.69
CA ARG A 107 19.83 -11.80 -2.07
C ARG A 107 19.64 -12.57 -0.77
N ALA A 108 18.70 -12.14 0.07
CA ALA A 108 18.42 -12.82 1.34
C ALA A 108 17.77 -14.20 1.17
N LEU A 109 17.10 -14.45 0.04
CA LEU A 109 16.48 -15.75 -0.29
C LEU A 109 17.47 -16.72 -0.95
N LEU A 110 18.49 -16.21 -1.62
CA LEU A 110 19.44 -17.01 -2.40
C LEU A 110 20.78 -17.26 -1.66
N ALA A 111 20.96 -16.64 -0.49
CA ALA A 111 22.12 -16.86 0.38
C ALA A 111 21.93 -18.10 1.26
#